data_1f411180749c7e27578b3f4b98f3574d
#
_entry.id   1f411180749c7e27578b3f4b98f3574d
#
_cell.length_a   1.000
_cell.length_b   1.000
_cell.length_c   1.000
_cell.angle_alpha   90.00
_cell.angle_beta   90.00
_cell.angle_gamma   90.00
#
_symmetry.space_group_name_H-M   'P 1'
#
loop_
_entity.id
_entity.type
_entity.pdbx_description
1 polymer ?
#
loop_
_entity_poly.entity_id
_entity_poly.type
_entity_poly.pdbx_seq_one_letter_code
_entity_poly.pdbx_strand_id
1 'polypeptide(L)'
;DMCLSARMLSAEEADRYGLVSRVVPSEALMDETLKLAETIASFSLPALIAIKESVNRAWESSLTEGVKFERHALYARFASADAHEGMHAFLEKRKPTFQHS
;
A
#
# COMPACT_ATOMS: atom_id res chain seq x y z
N ASP A 1 -23.16 10.81 -6.06
CA ASP A 1 -24.30 10.83 -5.14
C ASP A 1 -23.99 11.66 -3.88
N MET A 2 -22.98 11.33 -3.09
CA MET A 2 -22.59 12.09 -1.89
C MET A 2 -22.33 13.57 -2.15
N CYS A 3 -21.53 13.88 -3.18
CA CYS A 3 -21.15 15.25 -3.49
C CYS A 3 -22.35 16.10 -3.94
N LEU A 4 -23.33 15.51 -4.63
CA LEU A 4 -24.49 16.22 -5.16
C LEU A 4 -25.65 16.30 -4.16
N SER A 5 -25.85 15.26 -3.36
CA SER A 5 -26.97 15.17 -2.41
C SER A 5 -26.59 15.65 -0.99
N ALA A 6 -25.32 15.81 -0.72
CA ALA A 6 -24.76 16.10 0.61
C ALA A 6 -25.22 15.09 1.70
N ARG A 7 -25.56 13.86 1.29
CA ARG A 7 -25.97 12.84 2.26
C ARG A 7 -24.77 12.33 3.06
N MET A 8 -25.02 11.96 4.30
CA MET A 8 -24.03 11.28 5.14
C MET A 8 -23.99 9.79 4.83
N LEU A 9 -22.78 9.22 4.77
CA LEU A 9 -22.57 7.76 4.71
C LEU A 9 -22.28 7.24 6.11
N SER A 10 -22.81 6.06 6.44
CA SER A 10 -22.34 5.32 7.61
C SER A 10 -20.97 4.66 7.33
N ALA A 11 -20.27 4.24 8.39
CA ALA A 11 -19.01 3.53 8.26
C ALA A 11 -19.19 2.21 7.48
N GLU A 12 -20.28 1.49 7.72
CA GLU A 12 -20.65 0.23 7.05
C GLU A 12 -20.97 0.44 5.57
N GLU A 13 -21.62 1.55 5.22
CA GLU A 13 -21.84 1.91 3.82
C GLU A 13 -20.50 2.24 3.12
N ALA A 14 -19.62 2.99 3.79
CA ALA A 14 -18.30 3.35 3.28
C ALA A 14 -17.44 2.10 3.01
N ASP A 15 -17.50 1.10 3.88
CA ASP A 15 -16.84 -0.19 3.69
C ASP A 15 -17.43 -0.95 2.50
N ARG A 16 -18.76 -1.07 2.45
CA ARG A 16 -19.48 -1.76 1.36
C ARG A 16 -19.17 -1.17 0.00
N TYR A 17 -19.02 0.15 -0.09
CA TYR A 17 -18.72 0.84 -1.35
C TYR A 17 -17.22 0.95 -1.66
N GLY A 18 -16.37 0.42 -0.79
CA GLY A 18 -14.92 0.45 -0.99
C GLY A 18 -14.29 1.83 -0.80
N LEU A 19 -14.96 2.74 -0.07
CA LEU A 19 -14.42 4.06 0.26
C LEU A 19 -13.36 3.97 1.36
N VAL A 20 -13.51 3.02 2.28
CA VAL A 20 -12.55 2.71 3.35
C VAL A 20 -12.11 1.26 3.27
N SER A 21 -10.92 0.94 3.76
CA SER A 21 -10.34 -0.40 3.71
C SER A 21 -10.79 -1.30 4.87
N ARG A 22 -11.28 -0.73 5.95
CA ARG A 22 -11.82 -1.44 7.12
C ARG A 22 -12.60 -0.52 8.02
N VAL A 23 -13.51 -1.09 8.78
CA VAL A 23 -14.26 -0.44 9.86
C VAL A 23 -13.91 -1.11 11.18
N VAL A 24 -13.67 -0.32 12.20
CA VAL A 24 -13.35 -0.77 13.55
C VAL A 24 -14.15 0.01 14.59
N PRO A 25 -14.36 -0.52 15.81
CA PRO A 25 -14.98 0.25 16.88
C PRO A 25 -14.21 1.55 17.17
N SER A 26 -14.93 2.60 17.55
CA SER A 26 -14.35 3.94 17.74
C SER A 26 -13.22 3.95 18.77
N GLU A 27 -13.37 3.17 19.85
CA GLU A 27 -12.36 3.02 20.89
C GLU A 27 -11.09 2.31 20.44
N ALA A 28 -11.17 1.47 19.40
CA ALA A 28 -10.03 0.74 18.86
C ALA A 28 -9.35 1.47 17.70
N LEU A 29 -9.91 2.58 17.21
CA LEU A 29 -9.48 3.24 15.98
C LEU A 29 -7.99 3.61 15.99
N MET A 30 -7.52 4.26 17.06
CA MET A 30 -6.12 4.69 17.14
C MET A 30 -5.15 3.51 17.20
N ASP A 31 -5.46 2.51 18.03
CA ASP A 31 -4.60 1.34 18.19
C ASP A 31 -4.49 0.53 16.89
N GLU A 32 -5.61 0.30 16.20
CA GLU A 32 -5.61 -0.42 14.93
C GLU A 32 -4.93 0.38 13.81
N THR A 33 -5.09 1.71 13.80
CA THR A 33 -4.41 2.58 12.84
C THR A 33 -2.90 2.58 13.05
N LEU A 34 -2.44 2.68 14.30
CA LEU A 34 -1.01 2.65 14.63
C LEU A 34 -0.39 1.29 14.29
N LYS A 35 -1.05 0.18 14.59
CA LYS A 35 -0.59 -1.17 14.18
C LYS A 35 -0.42 -1.28 12.67
N LEU A 36 -1.37 -0.74 11.90
CA LEU A 36 -1.26 -0.73 10.45
C LEU A 36 -0.10 0.15 9.98
N ALA A 37 0.05 1.34 10.56
CA ALA A 37 1.13 2.26 10.24
C ALA A 37 2.52 1.65 10.55
N GLU A 38 2.68 1.00 11.69
CA GLU A 38 3.90 0.27 12.07
C GLU A 38 4.20 -0.88 11.08
N THR A 39 3.16 -1.62 10.67
CA THR A 39 3.31 -2.66 9.66
C THR A 39 3.82 -2.08 8.35
N ILE A 40 3.23 -0.98 7.86
CA ILE A 40 3.67 -0.30 6.65
C ILE A 40 5.10 0.22 6.82
N ALA A 41 5.41 0.87 7.95
CA ALA A 41 6.73 1.42 8.23
C ALA A 41 7.84 0.34 8.32
N SER A 42 7.48 -0.91 8.53
CA SER A 42 8.43 -2.03 8.55
C SER A 42 8.89 -2.48 7.16
N PHE A 43 8.27 -2.00 6.08
CA PHE A 43 8.65 -2.33 4.72
C PHE A 43 9.64 -1.32 4.13
N SER A 44 10.31 -1.71 3.04
CA SER A 44 11.23 -0.83 2.30
C SER A 44 10.50 0.42 1.78
N LEU A 45 10.95 1.60 2.19
CA LEU A 45 10.36 2.87 1.76
C LEU A 45 10.36 3.04 0.24
N PRO A 46 11.46 2.76 -0.50
CA PRO A 46 11.43 2.84 -1.96
C PRO A 46 10.41 1.90 -2.60
N ALA A 47 10.18 0.71 -2.03
CA ALA A 47 9.16 -0.21 -2.52
C ALA A 47 7.75 0.33 -2.27
N LEU A 48 7.48 0.89 -1.09
CA LEU A 48 6.18 1.52 -0.78
C LEU A 48 5.86 2.69 -1.72
N ILE A 49 6.85 3.54 -2.02
CA ILE A 49 6.70 4.64 -2.98
C ILE A 49 6.32 4.09 -4.36
N ALA A 50 7.04 3.10 -4.87
CA ALA A 50 6.78 2.51 -6.18
C ALA A 50 5.38 1.85 -6.25
N ILE A 51 4.94 1.17 -5.19
CA ILE A 51 3.61 0.59 -5.10
C ILE A 51 2.55 1.70 -5.17
N LYS A 52 2.71 2.76 -4.37
CA LYS A 52 1.76 3.88 -4.35
C LYS A 52 1.67 4.60 -5.70
N GLU A 53 2.80 4.81 -6.35
CA GLU A 53 2.84 5.39 -7.71
C GLU A 53 2.14 4.49 -8.74
N SER A 54 2.36 3.18 -8.67
CA SER A 54 1.72 2.22 -9.57
C SER A 54 0.19 2.21 -9.39
N VAL A 55 -0.28 2.22 -8.15
CA VAL A 55 -1.72 2.29 -7.84
C VAL A 55 -2.34 3.60 -8.35
N ASN A 56 -1.70 4.74 -8.10
CA ASN A 56 -2.19 6.04 -8.58
C ASN A 56 -2.25 6.09 -10.11
N ARG A 57 -1.24 5.55 -10.79
CA ARG A 57 -1.18 5.51 -12.26
C ARG A 57 -2.30 4.69 -12.89
N ALA A 58 -2.86 3.72 -12.18
CA ALA A 58 -3.98 2.92 -12.68
C ALA A 58 -5.21 3.77 -13.05
N TRP A 59 -5.36 4.94 -12.45
CA TRP A 59 -6.48 5.86 -12.70
C TRP A 59 -6.19 6.88 -13.81
N GLU A 60 -4.93 7.02 -14.23
CA GLU A 60 -4.50 8.08 -15.15
C GLU A 60 -3.94 7.54 -16.47
N SER A 61 -3.83 6.22 -16.61
CA SER A 61 -3.24 5.60 -17.81
C SER A 61 -4.04 4.40 -18.30
N SER A 62 -3.79 3.98 -19.55
CA SER A 62 -4.34 2.72 -20.04
C SER A 62 -3.74 1.53 -19.27
N LEU A 63 -4.47 0.42 -19.21
CA LEU A 63 -3.96 -0.81 -18.57
C LEU A 63 -2.57 -1.21 -19.10
N THR A 64 -2.37 -1.13 -20.42
CA THR A 64 -1.08 -1.48 -21.04
C THR A 64 0.07 -0.62 -20.53
N GLU A 65 -0.13 0.70 -20.44
CA GLU A 65 0.88 1.63 -19.95
C GLU A 65 1.09 1.51 -18.43
N GLY A 66 0.03 1.27 -17.67
CA GLY A 66 0.12 0.99 -16.23
C GLY A 66 0.95 -0.25 -15.94
N VAL A 67 0.69 -1.36 -16.65
CA VAL A 67 1.47 -2.62 -16.50
C VAL A 67 2.92 -2.46 -16.94
N LYS A 68 3.20 -1.69 -18.00
CA LYS A 68 4.58 -1.38 -18.39
C LYS A 68 5.31 -0.58 -17.31
N PHE A 69 4.65 0.42 -16.74
CA PHE A 69 5.22 1.20 -15.65
C PHE A 69 5.55 0.33 -14.43
N GLU A 70 4.59 -0.48 -13.99
CA GLU A 70 4.78 -1.41 -12.86
C GLU A 70 5.97 -2.35 -13.09
N ARG A 71 6.10 -2.91 -14.31
CA ARG A 71 7.22 -3.76 -14.68
C ARG A 71 8.56 -3.03 -14.61
N HIS A 72 8.64 -1.80 -15.11
CA HIS A 72 9.86 -1.00 -15.02
C HIS A 72 10.20 -0.64 -13.58
N ALA A 73 9.19 -0.27 -12.78
CA ALA A 73 9.38 0.00 -11.36
C ALA A 73 9.90 -1.23 -10.61
N LEU A 74 9.38 -2.42 -10.91
CA LEU A 74 9.84 -3.69 -10.35
C LEU A 74 11.30 -3.96 -10.73
N TYR A 75 11.66 -3.87 -12.02
CA TYR A 75 13.03 -4.14 -12.47
C TYR A 75 14.04 -3.17 -11.85
N ALA A 76 13.69 -1.89 -11.73
CA ALA A 76 14.54 -0.92 -11.07
C ALA A 76 14.81 -1.25 -9.59
N ARG A 77 13.89 -1.94 -8.93
CA ARG A 77 14.03 -2.35 -7.51
C ARG A 77 14.83 -3.62 -7.32
N PHE A 78 14.89 -4.52 -8.30
CA PHE A 78 15.65 -5.76 -8.18
C PHE A 78 17.14 -5.56 -7.84
N ALA A 79 17.72 -4.44 -8.25
CA ALA A 79 19.11 -4.10 -7.97
C ALA A 79 19.33 -3.43 -6.60
N SER A 80 18.27 -3.16 -5.84
CA SER A 80 18.38 -2.48 -4.55
C SER A 80 18.85 -3.40 -3.43
N ALA A 81 19.53 -2.84 -2.43
CA ALA A 81 19.95 -3.59 -1.24
C ALA A 81 18.74 -4.18 -0.50
N ASP A 82 17.65 -3.43 -0.42
CA ASP A 82 16.42 -3.88 0.23
C ASP A 82 15.77 -5.07 -0.49
N ALA A 83 15.84 -5.15 -1.82
CA ALA A 83 15.32 -6.31 -2.56
C ALA A 83 16.14 -7.57 -2.25
N HIS A 84 17.46 -7.46 -2.21
CA HIS A 84 18.34 -8.57 -1.82
C HIS A 84 18.07 -9.00 -0.37
N GLU A 85 17.98 -8.05 0.56
CA GLU A 85 17.64 -8.34 1.95
C GLU A 85 16.29 -9.05 2.08
N GLY A 86 15.26 -8.57 1.36
CA GLY A 86 13.93 -9.20 1.36
C GLY A 86 13.96 -10.64 0.87
N MET A 87 14.69 -10.92 -0.22
CA MET A 87 14.85 -12.27 -0.75
C MET A 87 15.63 -13.19 0.19
N HIS A 88 16.72 -12.71 0.77
CA HIS A 88 17.51 -13.46 1.75
C HIS A 88 16.72 -13.76 3.01
N ALA A 89 16.06 -12.76 3.59
CA ALA A 89 15.22 -12.92 4.76
C ALA A 89 14.08 -13.94 4.54
N PHE A 90 13.47 -13.95 3.34
CA PHE A 90 12.45 -14.92 2.98
C PHE A 90 13.01 -16.35 2.93
N LEU A 91 14.16 -16.57 2.30
CA LEU A 91 14.81 -17.88 2.23
C LEU A 91 15.23 -18.39 3.62
N GLU A 92 15.72 -17.50 4.47
CA GLU A 92 16.17 -17.79 5.83
C GLU A 92 15.02 -17.83 6.85
N LYS A 93 13.78 -17.55 6.43
CA LYS A 93 12.58 -17.50 7.27
C LYS A 93 12.71 -16.56 8.47
N ARG A 94 13.38 -15.44 8.29
CA ARG A 94 13.53 -14.36 9.29
C ARG A 94 12.82 -13.08 8.84
N LYS A 95 12.66 -12.14 9.76
CA LYS A 95 12.19 -10.80 9.40
C LYS A 95 13.30 -10.05 8.66
N PRO A 96 12.98 -9.33 7.57
CA PRO A 96 13.94 -8.47 6.89
C PRO A 96 14.27 -7.23 7.73
N THR A 97 15.47 -6.67 7.50
CA THR A 97 15.91 -5.39 8.07
C THR A 97 16.27 -4.46 6.93
N PHE A 98 15.30 -3.66 6.52
CA PHE A 98 15.45 -2.76 5.39
C PHE A 98 16.26 -1.51 5.75
N GLN A 99 17.08 -1.06 4.80
CA GLN A 99 17.90 0.15 4.93
C GLN A 99 17.29 1.34 4.17
N HIS A 100 16.15 1.12 3.51
CA HIS A 100 15.42 2.09 2.72
C HIS A 100 16.24 2.65 1.53
N SER A 101 17.04 1.78 0.89
CA SER A 101 17.93 2.11 -0.22
C SER A 101 17.78 1.14 -1.41
#